data_4008b33bc2575ea5c8aeafad527bcc24
#
_entry.id   4008b33bc2575ea5c8aeafad527bcc24
#
_cell.length_a   1.000
_cell.length_b   1.000
_cell.length_c   1.000
_cell.angle_alpha   90.00
_cell.angle_beta   90.00
_cell.angle_gamma   90.00
#
_symmetry.space_group_name_H-M   'P 1'
#
loop_
_entity.id
_entity.type
_entity.pdbx_description
1 polymer ?
#
loop_
_entity_poly.entity_id
_entity_poly.type
_entity_poly.pdbx_seq_one_letter_code
_entity_poly.pdbx_strand_id
1 'polypeptide(L)'
;MRVVAHRNPEDQASHDKAVEDIAASPRYHTKWGKVITNPGSVKNQTVNGQYPDIVVVWLYVIDNVKEIGEVETSDSVNETEALSQWLEYGKLGVPFDLFVPSETYTNAHELVKKYEIKLSEIVPYSYEGGRIKFV
;
A
#
# COMPACT_ATOMS: atom_id res chain seq x y z
N MET A 1 11.72 4.17 15.85
CA MET A 1 10.58 3.28 16.21
C MET A 1 9.41 3.58 15.30
N ARG A 2 8.86 2.55 14.71
CA ARG A 2 7.69 2.69 13.84
C ARG A 2 6.42 2.86 14.68
N VAL A 3 5.70 3.91 14.40
CA VAL A 3 4.37 4.11 14.99
C VAL A 3 3.37 3.36 14.13
N VAL A 4 2.66 2.41 14.70
CA VAL A 4 1.62 1.66 14.00
C VAL A 4 0.27 2.19 14.44
N ALA A 5 -0.53 2.64 13.47
CA ALA A 5 -1.89 3.06 13.77
C ALA A 5 -2.74 1.85 14.13
N HIS A 6 -3.47 1.96 15.23
CA HIS A 6 -4.40 0.90 15.63
C HIS A 6 -5.68 1.02 14.81
N ARG A 7 -6.05 -0.09 14.16
CA ARG A 7 -7.32 -0.21 13.51
C ARG A 7 -8.25 -1.02 14.39
N ASN A 8 -9.53 -0.62 14.44
CA ASN A 8 -10.51 -1.49 15.06
C ASN A 8 -10.74 -2.73 14.16
N PRO A 9 -11.40 -3.81 14.63
CA PRO A 9 -11.56 -5.04 13.84
C PRO A 9 -12.27 -4.84 12.50
N GLU A 10 -13.24 -3.93 12.43
CA GLU A 10 -13.94 -3.65 11.16
C GLU A 10 -13.04 -2.93 10.16
N ASP A 11 -12.29 -1.95 10.62
CA ASP A 11 -11.32 -1.23 9.78
C ASP A 11 -10.21 -2.16 9.32
N GLN A 12 -9.74 -3.06 10.18
CA GLN A 12 -8.74 -4.03 9.80
C GLN A 12 -9.25 -5.00 8.74
N ALA A 13 -10.49 -5.47 8.87
CA ALA A 13 -11.11 -6.35 7.88
C ALA A 13 -11.28 -5.65 6.54
N SER A 14 -11.72 -4.40 6.55
CA SER A 14 -11.85 -3.59 5.32
C SER A 14 -10.51 -3.33 4.67
N HIS A 15 -9.50 -3.04 5.47
CA HIS A 15 -8.12 -2.84 4.98
C HIS A 15 -7.61 -4.13 4.32
N ASP A 16 -7.72 -5.26 5.01
CA ASP A 16 -7.20 -6.53 4.51
C ASP A 16 -7.93 -6.98 3.24
N LYS A 17 -9.24 -6.73 3.17
CA LYS A 17 -10.01 -7.00 1.95
C LYS A 17 -9.49 -6.16 0.78
N ALA A 18 -9.26 -4.88 1.00
CA ALA A 18 -8.73 -3.99 -0.04
C ALA A 18 -7.34 -4.44 -0.48
N VAL A 19 -6.48 -4.83 0.44
CA VAL A 19 -5.13 -5.35 0.10
C VAL A 19 -5.26 -6.57 -0.81
N GLU A 20 -6.09 -7.54 -0.46
CA GLU A 20 -6.26 -8.75 -1.27
C GLU A 20 -6.86 -8.46 -2.64
N ASP A 21 -7.88 -7.60 -2.70
CA ASP A 21 -8.54 -7.26 -3.95
C ASP A 21 -7.60 -6.50 -4.90
N ILE A 22 -6.79 -5.58 -4.37
CA ILE A 22 -5.80 -4.83 -5.14
C ILE A 22 -4.68 -5.75 -5.61
N ALA A 23 -4.18 -6.62 -4.73
CA ALA A 23 -3.13 -7.57 -5.06
C ALA A 23 -3.56 -8.54 -6.16
N ALA A 24 -4.84 -8.92 -6.18
CA ALA A 24 -5.40 -9.82 -7.19
C ALA A 24 -5.79 -9.10 -8.48
N SER A 25 -5.75 -7.78 -8.52
CA SER A 25 -6.17 -6.99 -9.68
C SER A 25 -5.18 -7.10 -10.84
N PRO A 26 -5.61 -6.78 -12.07
CA PRO A 26 -4.70 -6.75 -13.22
C PRO A 26 -3.50 -5.80 -13.06
N ARG A 27 -3.61 -4.83 -12.17
CA ARG A 27 -2.51 -3.88 -11.89
C ARG A 27 -1.24 -4.59 -11.49
N TYR A 28 -1.35 -5.68 -10.70
CA TYR A 28 -0.21 -6.45 -10.22
C TYR A 28 -0.02 -7.78 -10.96
N HIS A 29 -0.75 -8.00 -12.03
CA HIS A 29 -0.50 -9.14 -12.91
C HIS A 29 0.77 -8.89 -13.70
N THR A 30 1.84 -9.54 -13.28
CA THR A 30 3.11 -9.40 -13.97
C THR A 30 3.64 -10.80 -14.33
N LYS A 31 4.14 -10.91 -15.54
CA LYS A 31 4.64 -12.19 -16.08
C LYS A 31 5.87 -12.70 -15.32
N TRP A 32 6.67 -11.79 -14.78
CA TRP A 32 7.95 -12.13 -14.17
C TRP A 32 8.00 -11.86 -12.68
N GLY A 33 6.87 -11.54 -12.09
CA GLY A 33 6.78 -11.18 -10.69
C GLY A 33 5.83 -12.06 -9.91
N LYS A 34 6.05 -12.12 -8.60
CA LYS A 34 5.15 -12.75 -7.65
C LYS A 34 4.66 -11.70 -6.66
N VAL A 35 3.34 -11.65 -6.47
CA VAL A 35 2.71 -10.72 -5.53
C VAL A 35 2.58 -11.38 -4.17
N ILE A 36 3.09 -10.72 -3.14
CA ILE A 36 3.03 -11.19 -1.75
C ILE A 36 2.35 -10.09 -0.93
N THR A 37 1.43 -10.48 -0.05
CA THR A 37 0.75 -9.53 0.83
C THR A 37 1.16 -9.75 2.28
N ASN A 38 1.12 -8.67 3.06
CA ASN A 38 1.39 -8.68 4.50
C ASN A 38 0.14 -8.17 5.23
N PRO A 39 -0.97 -8.96 5.27
CA PRO A 39 -2.22 -8.49 5.90
C PRO A 39 -2.13 -8.49 7.42
N GLY A 40 -2.70 -7.47 8.05
CA GLY A 40 -2.74 -7.35 9.50
C GLY A 40 -1.37 -7.42 10.13
N SER A 41 -1.18 -8.36 11.05
CA SER A 41 0.11 -8.60 11.70
C SER A 41 0.94 -9.70 11.01
N VAL A 42 0.46 -10.24 9.90
CA VAL A 42 1.16 -11.30 9.15
C VAL A 42 2.35 -10.71 8.41
N LYS A 43 3.51 -11.32 8.58
CA LYS A 43 4.78 -10.85 8.02
C LYS A 43 5.31 -11.87 7.00
N ASN A 44 4.78 -11.84 5.80
CA ASN A 44 5.18 -12.77 4.75
C ASN A 44 6.43 -12.34 3.98
N GLN A 45 6.58 -11.04 3.74
CA GLN A 45 7.71 -10.53 2.97
C GLN A 45 8.17 -9.18 3.51
N THR A 46 9.43 -9.11 3.89
CA THR A 46 10.06 -7.86 4.34
C THR A 46 10.70 -7.13 3.17
N VAL A 47 10.77 -5.81 3.28
CA VAL A 47 11.58 -4.96 2.42
C VAL A 47 12.38 -4.05 3.33
N ASN A 48 13.65 -4.33 3.46
CA ASN A 48 14.58 -3.54 4.30
C ASN A 48 14.07 -3.37 5.74
N GLY A 49 13.53 -4.45 6.33
CA GLY A 49 13.02 -4.45 7.69
C GLY A 49 11.60 -3.95 7.85
N GLN A 50 10.96 -3.53 6.78
CA GLN A 50 9.57 -3.07 6.76
C GLN A 50 8.68 -4.07 6.06
N TYR A 51 7.37 -3.96 6.27
CA TYR A 51 6.38 -4.90 5.72
C TYR A 51 5.26 -4.13 5.00
N PRO A 52 5.53 -3.63 3.76
CA PRO A 52 4.47 -3.00 2.97
C PRO A 52 3.30 -3.96 2.75
N ASP A 53 2.10 -3.43 2.59
CA ASP A 53 0.90 -4.26 2.37
C ASP A 53 1.05 -5.19 1.17
N ILE A 54 1.66 -4.69 0.10
CA ILE A 54 1.86 -5.45 -1.14
C ILE A 54 3.34 -5.35 -1.52
N VAL A 55 3.94 -6.50 -1.78
CA VAL A 55 5.32 -6.59 -2.26
C VAL A 55 5.33 -7.45 -3.51
N VAL A 56 5.86 -6.91 -4.60
CA VAL A 56 6.05 -7.67 -5.83
C VAL A 56 7.54 -7.99 -5.95
N VAL A 57 7.87 -9.27 -6.03
CA VAL A 57 9.25 -9.73 -6.17
C VAL A 57 9.46 -10.36 -7.54
N TRP A 58 10.69 -10.27 -8.05
CA TRP A 58 11.04 -10.95 -9.30
C TRP A 58 11.09 -12.46 -9.09
N LEU A 59 10.52 -13.24 -10.01
CA LEU A 59 10.44 -14.71 -9.87
C LEU A 59 11.81 -15.38 -9.87
N TYR A 60 12.75 -14.85 -10.62
CA TYR A 60 14.03 -15.50 -10.88
C TYR A 60 15.22 -14.84 -10.22
N VAL A 61 14.97 -13.81 -9.42
CA VAL A 61 16.03 -13.12 -8.69
C VAL A 61 15.63 -13.09 -7.22
N ILE A 62 16.32 -13.87 -6.41
CA ILE A 62 16.03 -13.99 -4.98
C ILE A 62 16.23 -12.62 -4.30
N ASP A 63 15.31 -12.27 -3.42
CA ASP A 63 15.31 -11.04 -2.61
C ASP A 63 15.34 -9.74 -3.41
N ASN A 64 14.99 -9.79 -4.69
CA ASN A 64 14.91 -8.58 -5.48
C ASN A 64 13.46 -8.10 -5.59
N VAL A 65 13.16 -7.00 -4.90
CA VAL A 65 11.83 -6.39 -4.91
C VAL A 65 11.67 -5.56 -6.18
N LYS A 66 10.59 -5.82 -6.90
CA LYS A 66 10.25 -5.10 -8.11
C LYS A 66 9.51 -3.79 -7.79
N GLU A 67 8.54 -3.85 -6.90
CA GLU A 67 7.72 -2.70 -6.50
C GLU A 67 6.97 -3.02 -5.22
N ILE A 68 6.47 -1.99 -4.57
CA ILE A 68 5.66 -2.13 -3.36
C ILE A 68 4.37 -1.32 -3.49
N GLY A 69 3.36 -1.73 -2.73
CA GLY A 69 2.11 -1.00 -2.61
C GLY A 69 1.70 -0.88 -1.15
N GLU A 70 1.15 0.26 -0.80
CA GLU A 70 0.57 0.49 0.51
C GLU A 70 -0.90 0.85 0.31
N VAL A 71 -1.78 0.28 1.12
CA VAL A 71 -3.22 0.44 0.99
C VAL A 71 -3.77 1.13 2.23
N GLU A 72 -4.46 2.24 2.04
CA GLU A 72 -5.07 2.97 3.12
C GLU A 72 -6.58 2.80 3.12
N THR A 73 -7.19 2.97 4.29
CA THR A 73 -8.64 3.17 4.45
C THR A 73 -8.88 4.65 4.71
N SER A 74 -10.15 5.07 4.78
CA SER A 74 -10.47 6.49 4.96
C SER A 74 -9.85 7.06 6.25
N ASP A 75 -9.80 6.26 7.32
CA ASP A 75 -9.30 6.71 8.62
C ASP A 75 -7.77 6.76 8.69
N SER A 76 -7.08 6.11 7.78
CA SER A 76 -5.62 6.06 7.81
C SER A 76 -4.94 7.01 6.81
N VAL A 77 -5.70 7.78 6.05
CA VAL A 77 -5.16 8.85 5.22
C VAL A 77 -4.98 10.08 6.10
N ASN A 78 -3.87 10.14 6.81
CA ASN A 78 -3.59 11.19 7.79
C ASN A 78 -2.09 11.44 7.92
N GLU A 79 -1.76 12.47 8.66
CA GLU A 79 -0.37 12.91 8.84
C GLU A 79 0.49 11.86 9.54
N THR A 80 -0.06 11.15 10.53
CA THR A 80 0.66 10.09 11.25
C THR A 80 1.11 8.98 10.29
N GLU A 81 0.22 8.50 9.43
CA GLU A 81 0.55 7.49 8.43
C GLU A 81 1.57 8.01 7.41
N ALA A 82 1.39 9.27 6.96
CA ALA A 82 2.30 9.86 5.99
C ALA A 82 3.73 9.91 6.53
N LEU A 83 3.90 10.31 7.78
CA LEU A 83 5.22 10.45 8.39
C LEU A 83 5.81 9.12 8.83
N SER A 84 5.00 8.19 9.36
CA SER A 84 5.48 6.94 9.91
C SER A 84 5.66 5.84 8.87
N GLN A 85 4.90 5.87 7.79
CA GLN A 85 4.91 4.81 6.79
C GLN A 85 5.24 5.31 5.39
N TRP A 86 4.45 6.20 4.81
CA TRP A 86 4.65 6.60 3.41
C TRP A 86 6.02 7.22 3.16
N LEU A 87 6.47 8.07 4.07
CA LEU A 87 7.79 8.71 3.95
C LEU A 87 8.89 7.65 3.96
N GLU A 88 8.79 6.68 4.86
CA GLU A 88 9.78 5.62 4.97
C GLU A 88 9.77 4.67 3.78
N TYR A 89 8.58 4.31 3.26
CA TYR A 89 8.47 3.48 2.07
C TYR A 89 9.04 4.18 0.85
N GLY A 90 8.84 5.48 0.75
CA GLY A 90 9.43 6.27 -0.34
C GLY A 90 10.95 6.27 -0.39
N LYS A 91 11.60 5.98 0.75
CA LYS A 91 13.06 5.92 0.85
C LYS A 91 13.64 4.57 0.47
N LEU A 92 12.81 3.57 0.18
CA LEU A 92 13.27 2.20 -0.07
C LEU A 92 13.94 2.04 -1.45
N GLY A 93 13.82 3.02 -2.32
CA GLY A 93 14.47 2.99 -3.64
C GLY A 93 13.79 2.09 -4.66
N VAL A 94 12.57 1.65 -4.41
CA VAL A 94 11.77 0.86 -5.35
C VAL A 94 10.49 1.62 -5.69
N PRO A 95 9.87 1.37 -6.84
CA PRO A 95 8.57 1.97 -7.16
C PRO A 95 7.56 1.69 -6.07
N PHE A 96 6.86 2.73 -5.63
CA PHE A 96 5.92 2.68 -4.54
C PHE A 96 4.59 3.29 -4.99
N ASP A 97 3.53 2.49 -4.93
CA ASP A 97 2.16 2.94 -5.21
C ASP A 97 1.38 3.06 -3.91
N LEU A 98 0.67 4.17 -3.75
CA LEU A 98 -0.18 4.42 -2.61
C LEU A 98 -1.64 4.35 -3.04
N PHE A 99 -2.39 3.39 -2.48
CA PHE A 99 -3.80 3.19 -2.77
C PHE A 99 -4.65 3.83 -1.67
N VAL A 100 -5.54 4.72 -2.05
CA VAL A 100 -6.39 5.44 -1.10
C VAL A 100 -7.85 5.40 -1.57
N PRO A 101 -8.82 5.40 -0.63
CA PRO A 101 -10.22 5.57 -1.02
C PRO A 101 -10.39 6.86 -1.83
N SER A 102 -11.22 6.82 -2.85
CA SER A 102 -11.36 7.94 -3.79
C SER A 102 -11.74 9.25 -3.11
N GLU A 103 -12.54 9.19 -2.04
CA GLU A 103 -12.94 10.40 -1.28
C GLU A 103 -11.78 11.04 -0.51
N THR A 104 -10.68 10.34 -0.31
CA THR A 104 -9.50 10.85 0.40
C THR A 104 -8.34 11.22 -0.53
N TYR A 105 -8.54 11.11 -1.84
CA TYR A 105 -7.48 11.34 -2.81
C TYR A 105 -6.83 12.73 -2.68
N THR A 106 -7.64 13.77 -2.58
CA THR A 106 -7.11 15.14 -2.47
C THR A 106 -6.29 15.30 -1.19
N ASN A 107 -6.78 14.76 -0.08
CA ASN A 107 -6.05 14.81 1.20
C ASN A 107 -4.72 14.05 1.10
N ALA A 108 -4.72 12.87 0.51
CA ALA A 108 -3.49 12.11 0.32
C ALA A 108 -2.49 12.87 -0.54
N HIS A 109 -2.96 13.47 -1.62
CA HIS A 109 -2.12 14.26 -2.52
C HIS A 109 -1.47 15.46 -1.79
N GLU A 110 -2.24 16.15 -0.96
CA GLU A 110 -1.73 17.26 -0.16
C GLU A 110 -0.66 16.83 0.83
N LEU A 111 -0.86 15.69 1.49
CA LEU A 111 0.12 15.14 2.44
C LEU A 111 1.41 14.73 1.73
N VAL A 112 1.30 14.09 0.58
CA VAL A 112 2.46 13.67 -0.21
C VAL A 112 3.26 14.89 -0.64
N LYS A 113 2.59 15.95 -1.08
CA LYS A 113 3.23 17.20 -1.48
C LYS A 113 3.88 17.91 -0.30
N LYS A 114 3.17 17.99 0.82
CA LYS A 114 3.65 18.69 2.03
C LYS A 114 4.94 18.08 2.57
N TYR A 115 5.04 16.77 2.58
CA TYR A 115 6.18 16.07 3.15
C TYR A 115 7.16 15.57 2.09
N GLU A 116 6.97 15.96 0.84
CA GLU A 116 7.85 15.60 -0.27
C GLU A 116 8.09 14.08 -0.34
N ILE A 117 7.02 13.31 -0.21
CA ILE A 117 7.08 11.86 -0.19
C ILE A 117 7.32 11.34 -1.61
N LYS A 118 8.32 10.49 -1.77
CA LYS A 118 8.63 9.87 -3.05
C LYS A 118 7.75 8.66 -3.28
N LEU A 119 6.96 8.70 -4.35
CA LEU A 119 6.15 7.58 -4.75
C LEU A 119 5.91 7.63 -6.27
N SER A 120 5.48 6.51 -6.83
CA SER A 120 5.22 6.43 -8.27
C SER A 120 3.85 6.98 -8.61
N GLU A 121 2.84 6.61 -7.82
CA GLU A 121 1.47 6.99 -8.11
C GLU A 121 0.61 6.94 -6.84
N ILE A 122 -0.33 7.87 -6.71
CA ILE A 122 -1.44 7.78 -5.77
C ILE A 122 -2.63 7.25 -6.57
N VAL A 123 -3.14 6.08 -6.19
CA VAL A 123 -4.20 5.40 -6.93
C VAL A 123 -5.49 5.42 -6.12
N PRO A 124 -6.49 6.21 -6.55
CA PRO A 124 -7.77 6.18 -5.86
C PRO A 124 -8.54 4.91 -6.20
N TYR A 125 -9.18 4.34 -5.20
CA TYR A 125 -10.04 3.18 -5.39
C TYR A 125 -11.40 3.38 -4.73
N SER A 126 -12.39 2.65 -5.21
CA SER A 126 -13.71 2.58 -4.60
C SER A 126 -14.27 1.17 -4.77
N TYR A 127 -15.34 0.89 -4.06
CA TYR A 127 -16.07 -0.37 -4.21
C TYR A 127 -17.41 -0.10 -4.87
N GLU A 128 -17.72 -0.89 -5.88
CA GLU A 128 -18.97 -0.79 -6.63
C GLU A 128 -19.53 -2.18 -6.82
N GLY A 129 -20.70 -2.47 -6.24
CA GLY A 129 -21.28 -3.81 -6.28
C GLY A 129 -20.39 -4.88 -5.66
N GLY A 130 -19.64 -4.55 -4.61
CA GLY A 130 -18.71 -5.46 -3.94
C GLY A 130 -17.38 -5.68 -4.68
N ARG A 131 -17.17 -4.99 -5.80
CA ARG A 131 -15.94 -5.10 -6.60
C ARG A 131 -15.10 -3.84 -6.48
N ILE A 132 -13.80 -4.02 -6.40
CA ILE A 132 -12.88 -2.90 -6.37
C ILE A 132 -12.79 -2.26 -7.75
N LYS A 133 -12.74 -0.93 -7.77
CA LYS A 133 -12.63 -0.15 -8.99
C LYS A 133 -11.59 0.95 -8.77
N PHE A 134 -10.69 1.09 -9.72
CA PHE A 134 -9.73 2.20 -9.73
C PHE A 134 -10.32 3.36 -10.53
N VAL A 135 -10.28 4.52 -9.95
CA VAL A 135 -10.95 5.70 -10.52
C VAL A 135 -9.94 6.63 -11.18
#